data_2345c643c468fe676c380256f4ced518
#
_entry.id   2345c643c468fe676c380256f4ced518
#
_cell.length_a   1.000
_cell.length_b   1.000
_cell.length_c   1.000
_cell.angle_alpha   90.00
_cell.angle_beta   90.00
_cell.angle_gamma   90.00
#
_symmetry.space_group_name_H-M   'P 1'
#
loop_
_entity.id
_entity.type
_entity.pdbx_description
1 polymer ?
#
loop_
_entity_poly.entity_id
_entity_poly.type
_entity_poly.pdbx_seq_one_letter_code
_entity_poly.pdbx_strand_id
1 'polypeptide(L)'
;GPSLSLSGDVSSIDLSVLSGLSGMDMAGRLSGRFVVNGSREDPYGAADFTAQDGEIHGISFDRIEGHVSLGDQLATITSLHLEGPDGKHTVKGTVGLFAPHPLTLTIDTDKTRIEKLLALAGEDYPVTGWVENTMTVTGTMEAPQVKGDFLAFDGSVMGELFQSISGEYTYDGNDITLKNGLAYIYDGTAIVSGTVKPDMIDMDVSLNDISLSRMLPGRGADGKVNMRGHVSGTMEDPVFEGPISSRQISV
;
A
#
# COMPACT_ATOMS: atom_id res chain seq x y z
N GLY A 1 -9.18 -38.70 -10.21
CA GLY A 1 -8.11 -38.71 -9.22
C GLY A 1 -8.61 -39.13 -7.86
N PRO A 2 -7.77 -39.47 -6.88
CA PRO A 2 -8.20 -39.80 -5.54
C PRO A 2 -8.92 -38.62 -4.90
N SER A 3 -10.09 -38.89 -4.28
CA SER A 3 -10.84 -37.88 -3.53
C SER A 3 -10.17 -37.64 -2.17
N LEU A 4 -10.01 -36.38 -1.80
CA LEU A 4 -9.58 -35.93 -0.48
C LEU A 4 -10.82 -35.56 0.34
N SER A 5 -10.83 -35.93 1.60
CA SER A 5 -11.77 -35.38 2.60
C SER A 5 -10.99 -35.18 3.89
N LEU A 6 -10.77 -33.93 4.24
CA LEU A 6 -9.99 -33.52 5.40
C LEU A 6 -10.77 -32.46 6.18
N SER A 7 -10.91 -32.65 7.47
CA SER A 7 -11.50 -31.65 8.36
C SER A 7 -10.80 -31.67 9.70
N GLY A 8 -10.75 -30.55 10.36
CA GLY A 8 -10.13 -30.46 11.68
C GLY A 8 -10.31 -29.12 12.34
N ASP A 9 -10.09 -29.16 13.65
CA ASP A 9 -9.92 -27.98 14.47
C ASP A 9 -8.44 -27.91 14.86
N VAL A 10 -7.84 -26.74 14.69
CA VAL A 10 -6.49 -26.42 15.14
C VAL A 10 -6.56 -25.42 16.28
N SER A 11 -5.73 -25.61 17.28
CA SER A 11 -5.70 -24.73 18.44
C SER A 11 -4.26 -24.35 18.76
N SER A 12 -3.98 -23.05 18.67
CA SER A 12 -2.69 -22.46 19.09
C SER A 12 -1.44 -23.10 18.46
N ILE A 13 -1.49 -23.40 17.16
CA ILE A 13 -0.29 -23.83 16.42
C ILE A 13 0.57 -22.64 16.05
N ASP A 14 1.88 -22.87 15.95
CA ASP A 14 2.82 -21.85 15.51
C ASP A 14 2.65 -21.57 14.00
N LEU A 15 2.42 -20.31 13.63
CA LEU A 15 2.28 -19.88 12.23
C LEU A 15 3.54 -20.14 11.41
N SER A 16 4.72 -20.24 12.04
CA SER A 16 5.98 -20.54 11.34
C SER A 16 5.95 -21.88 10.58
N VAL A 17 5.07 -22.80 10.99
CA VAL A 17 4.83 -24.06 10.26
C VAL A 17 4.31 -23.80 8.85
N LEU A 18 3.59 -22.71 8.62
CA LEU A 18 3.06 -22.32 7.31
C LEU A 18 4.08 -21.57 6.46
N SER A 19 5.14 -21.02 7.05
CA SER A 19 6.20 -20.29 6.32
C SER A 19 6.83 -21.15 5.23
N GLY A 20 7.07 -22.43 5.51
CA GLY A 20 7.62 -23.38 4.55
C GLY A 20 6.68 -23.73 3.37
N LEU A 21 5.38 -23.47 3.51
CA LEU A 21 4.37 -23.74 2.48
C LEU A 21 4.07 -22.51 1.62
N SER A 22 4.09 -21.34 2.24
CA SER A 22 3.73 -20.07 1.59
C SER A 22 4.93 -19.33 1.00
N GLY A 23 6.15 -19.63 1.46
CA GLY A 23 7.35 -18.85 1.13
C GLY A 23 7.42 -17.48 1.82
N MET A 24 6.49 -17.19 2.73
CA MET A 24 6.46 -15.95 3.51
C MET A 24 6.88 -16.23 4.95
N ASP A 25 7.69 -15.34 5.52
CA ASP A 25 8.02 -15.39 6.94
C ASP A 25 6.80 -15.03 7.78
N MET A 26 6.40 -15.97 8.64
CA MET A 26 5.25 -15.81 9.53
C MET A 26 5.59 -16.28 10.93
N ALA A 27 5.11 -15.54 11.93
CA ALA A 27 5.16 -15.90 13.33
C ALA A 27 3.82 -15.59 14.01
N GLY A 28 3.53 -16.24 15.14
CA GLY A 28 2.31 -16.05 15.89
C GLY A 28 1.57 -17.36 16.16
N ARG A 29 0.39 -17.26 16.74
CA ARG A 29 -0.43 -18.41 17.12
C ARG A 29 -1.69 -18.48 16.29
N LEU A 30 -1.89 -19.59 15.58
CA LEU A 30 -3.04 -19.83 14.72
C LEU A 30 -4.02 -20.80 15.40
N SER A 31 -5.29 -20.45 15.39
CA SER A 31 -6.41 -21.31 15.74
C SER A 31 -7.46 -21.24 14.66
N GLY A 32 -8.19 -22.32 14.43
CA GLY A 32 -9.24 -22.31 13.42
C GLY A 32 -9.88 -23.65 13.17
N ARG A 33 -10.85 -23.63 12.30
CA ARG A 33 -11.54 -24.83 11.80
C ARG A 33 -11.49 -24.84 10.29
N PHE A 34 -11.29 -26.00 9.71
CA PHE A 34 -11.28 -26.15 8.27
C PHE A 34 -11.99 -27.44 7.84
N VAL A 35 -12.55 -27.39 6.62
CA VAL A 35 -13.08 -28.54 5.89
C VAL A 35 -12.62 -28.39 4.44
N VAL A 36 -11.92 -29.40 3.93
CA VAL A 36 -11.48 -29.44 2.52
C VAL A 36 -11.82 -30.82 1.95
N ASN A 37 -12.51 -30.81 0.83
CA ASN A 37 -12.93 -32.00 0.09
C ASN A 37 -12.55 -31.87 -1.39
N GLY A 38 -12.78 -32.91 -2.18
CA GLY A 38 -12.58 -32.91 -3.63
C GLY A 38 -11.31 -33.58 -4.08
N SER A 39 -10.74 -33.17 -5.17
CA SER A 39 -9.46 -33.66 -5.69
C SER A 39 -8.38 -32.58 -5.55
N ARG A 40 -7.13 -32.93 -5.88
CA ARG A 40 -6.04 -31.96 -5.89
C ARG A 40 -6.25 -30.87 -6.96
N GLU A 41 -6.89 -31.22 -8.06
CA GLU A 41 -7.18 -30.32 -9.18
C GLU A 41 -8.45 -29.49 -8.96
N ASP A 42 -9.35 -29.96 -8.09
CA ASP A 42 -10.65 -29.31 -7.81
C ASP A 42 -10.99 -29.47 -6.32
N PRO A 43 -10.28 -28.77 -5.42
CA PRO A 43 -10.59 -28.72 -4.01
C PRO A 43 -11.75 -27.78 -3.72
N TYR A 44 -12.61 -28.15 -2.77
CA TYR A 44 -13.68 -27.29 -2.26
C TYR A 44 -13.78 -27.40 -0.73
N GLY A 45 -14.20 -26.33 -0.11
CA GLY A 45 -14.31 -26.30 1.36
C GLY A 45 -14.28 -24.90 1.93
N ALA A 46 -14.02 -24.81 3.23
CA ALA A 46 -13.91 -23.52 3.91
C ALA A 46 -12.99 -23.62 5.13
N ALA A 47 -12.46 -22.49 5.54
CA ALA A 47 -11.73 -22.32 6.78
C ALA A 47 -12.12 -21.01 7.47
N ASP A 48 -12.34 -21.11 8.78
CA ASP A 48 -12.42 -19.98 9.71
C ASP A 48 -11.18 -20.02 10.58
N PHE A 49 -10.48 -18.91 10.70
CA PHE A 49 -9.26 -18.86 11.49
C PHE A 49 -9.06 -17.53 12.20
N THR A 50 -8.31 -17.60 13.30
CA THR A 50 -7.80 -16.46 14.05
C THR A 50 -6.32 -16.67 14.30
N ALA A 51 -5.50 -15.67 13.99
CA ALA A 51 -4.11 -15.63 14.41
C ALA A 51 -3.91 -14.51 15.44
N GLN A 52 -2.96 -14.68 16.36
CA GLN A 52 -2.70 -13.72 17.43
C GLN A 52 -1.21 -13.56 17.68
N ASP A 53 -0.84 -12.34 18.13
CA ASP A 53 0.48 -11.99 18.63
C ASP A 53 1.59 -12.42 17.69
N GLY A 54 1.59 -11.87 16.48
CA GLY A 54 2.51 -12.34 15.46
C GLY A 54 3.00 -11.30 14.47
N GLU A 55 3.63 -11.80 13.44
CA GLU A 55 4.19 -11.02 12.35
C GLU A 55 4.03 -11.77 11.03
N ILE A 56 3.72 -11.07 9.96
CA ILE A 56 3.72 -11.56 8.58
C ILE A 56 4.56 -10.60 7.75
N HIS A 57 5.68 -11.11 7.23
CA HIS A 57 6.57 -10.37 6.33
C HIS A 57 6.96 -8.98 6.87
N GLY A 58 7.27 -8.89 8.17
CA GLY A 58 7.67 -7.64 8.85
C GLY A 58 6.52 -6.74 9.33
N ILE A 59 5.25 -7.11 9.08
CA ILE A 59 4.09 -6.45 9.68
C ILE A 59 3.67 -7.19 10.94
N SER A 60 3.77 -6.50 12.07
CA SER A 60 3.28 -7.00 13.35
C SER A 60 1.76 -6.92 13.43
N PHE A 61 1.12 -7.92 14.00
CA PHE A 61 -0.31 -7.92 14.27
C PHE A 61 -0.62 -8.43 15.68
N ASP A 62 -1.66 -7.85 16.27
CA ASP A 62 -2.25 -8.34 17.51
C ASP A 62 -3.27 -9.44 17.22
N ARG A 63 -4.02 -9.25 16.12
CA ARG A 63 -5.10 -10.17 15.72
C ARG A 63 -5.32 -10.18 14.22
N ILE A 64 -5.47 -11.38 13.68
CA ILE A 64 -6.03 -11.63 12.34
C ILE A 64 -7.25 -12.53 12.51
N GLU A 65 -8.35 -12.18 11.85
CA GLU A 65 -9.54 -13.03 11.70
C GLU A 65 -9.85 -13.19 10.23
N GLY A 66 -10.10 -14.40 9.79
CA GLY A 66 -10.37 -14.67 8.40
C GLY A 66 -11.37 -15.78 8.17
N HIS A 67 -12.14 -15.61 7.09
CA HIS A 67 -12.95 -16.64 6.47
C HIS A 67 -12.57 -16.79 5.01
N VAL A 68 -12.18 -18.02 4.63
CA VAL A 68 -11.79 -18.37 3.27
C VAL A 68 -12.58 -19.58 2.82
N SER A 69 -13.13 -19.53 1.61
CA SER A 69 -13.75 -20.69 0.96
C SER A 69 -12.96 -21.09 -0.27
N LEU A 70 -12.97 -22.38 -0.58
CA LEU A 70 -12.36 -22.98 -1.76
C LEU A 70 -13.45 -23.54 -2.67
N GLY A 71 -13.33 -23.27 -3.97
CA GLY A 71 -14.22 -23.78 -5.01
C GLY A 71 -13.90 -23.15 -6.34
N ASP A 72 -14.26 -23.81 -7.45
CA ASP A 72 -14.02 -23.31 -8.80
C ASP A 72 -12.55 -22.91 -9.07
N GLN A 73 -11.60 -23.65 -8.48
CA GLN A 73 -10.16 -23.38 -8.53
C GLN A 73 -9.76 -22.02 -7.93
N LEU A 74 -10.59 -21.44 -7.09
CA LEU A 74 -10.36 -20.18 -6.41
C LEU A 74 -10.36 -20.37 -4.88
N ALA A 75 -9.52 -19.60 -4.20
CA ALA A 75 -9.68 -19.26 -2.81
C ALA A 75 -10.42 -17.91 -2.73
N THR A 76 -11.60 -17.91 -2.13
CA THR A 76 -12.40 -16.70 -1.92
C THR A 76 -12.25 -16.24 -0.49
N ILE A 77 -11.64 -15.08 -0.31
CA ILE A 77 -11.52 -14.38 0.96
C ILE A 77 -12.80 -13.57 1.15
N THR A 78 -13.73 -14.08 1.95
CA THR A 78 -14.99 -13.39 2.24
C THR A 78 -14.76 -12.24 3.20
N SER A 79 -13.87 -12.45 4.17
CA SER A 79 -13.40 -11.42 5.09
C SER A 79 -12.03 -11.84 5.65
N LEU A 80 -11.12 -10.91 5.69
CA LEU A 80 -9.85 -11.00 6.41
C LEU A 80 -9.63 -9.66 7.08
N HIS A 81 -9.59 -9.65 8.40
CA HIS A 81 -9.34 -8.46 9.21
C HIS A 81 -8.01 -8.64 9.93
N LEU A 82 -7.11 -7.73 9.72
CA LEU A 82 -5.84 -7.64 10.42
C LEU A 82 -5.84 -6.37 11.27
N GLU A 83 -5.54 -6.49 12.53
CA GLU A 83 -5.39 -5.38 13.47
C GLU A 83 -4.06 -5.52 14.21
N GLY A 84 -3.31 -4.43 14.29
CA GLY A 84 -2.02 -4.40 14.99
C GLY A 84 -1.51 -2.99 15.20
N PRO A 85 -0.30 -2.85 15.78
CA PRO A 85 0.29 -1.56 16.09
C PRO A 85 0.58 -0.71 14.84
N ASP A 86 0.76 -1.35 13.70
CA ASP A 86 1.07 -0.69 12.43
C ASP A 86 -0.20 -0.35 11.61
N GLY A 87 -1.41 -0.71 12.08
CA GLY A 87 -2.66 -0.33 11.44
C GLY A 87 -3.74 -1.41 11.45
N LYS A 88 -4.82 -1.10 10.70
CA LYS A 88 -5.94 -2.01 10.48
C LYS A 88 -6.14 -2.20 8.98
N HIS A 89 -6.28 -3.45 8.59
CA HIS A 89 -6.46 -3.81 7.20
C HIS A 89 -7.63 -4.77 7.04
N THR A 90 -8.41 -4.57 5.99
CA THR A 90 -9.47 -5.50 5.59
C THR A 90 -9.19 -5.96 4.17
N VAL A 91 -9.19 -7.27 3.94
CA VAL A 91 -8.99 -7.85 2.61
C VAL A 91 -10.19 -8.72 2.23
N LYS A 92 -10.65 -8.57 1.00
CA LYS A 92 -11.71 -9.39 0.38
C LYS A 92 -11.35 -9.68 -1.07
N GLY A 93 -11.89 -10.77 -1.60
CA GLY A 93 -11.74 -11.09 -3.01
C GLY A 93 -11.32 -12.52 -3.29
N THR A 94 -10.65 -12.75 -4.41
CA THR A 94 -10.32 -14.10 -4.88
C THR A 94 -8.86 -14.22 -5.27
N VAL A 95 -8.31 -15.41 -5.04
CA VAL A 95 -6.96 -15.82 -5.46
C VAL A 95 -7.06 -17.17 -6.16
N GLY A 96 -6.51 -17.28 -7.37
CA GLY A 96 -6.43 -18.53 -8.09
C GLY A 96 -5.52 -19.53 -7.41
N LEU A 97 -6.00 -20.77 -7.25
CA LEU A 97 -5.24 -21.84 -6.59
C LEU A 97 -4.10 -22.37 -7.45
N PHE A 98 -4.16 -22.16 -8.76
CA PHE A 98 -3.19 -22.68 -9.72
C PHE A 98 -2.62 -21.57 -10.58
N ALA A 99 -1.38 -21.78 -11.06
CA ALA A 99 -0.71 -20.84 -11.95
C ALA A 99 -1.59 -20.47 -13.17
N PRO A 100 -1.63 -19.20 -13.58
CA PRO A 100 -0.78 -18.09 -13.11
C PRO A 100 -1.28 -17.36 -11.84
N HIS A 101 -2.08 -18.01 -10.99
CA HIS A 101 -2.62 -17.46 -9.74
C HIS A 101 -3.31 -16.09 -9.92
N PRO A 102 -4.43 -16.02 -10.67
CA PRO A 102 -5.14 -14.76 -10.88
C PRO A 102 -5.61 -14.17 -9.56
N LEU A 103 -5.54 -12.83 -9.48
CA LEU A 103 -5.93 -12.06 -8.29
C LEU A 103 -7.10 -11.14 -8.62
N THR A 104 -8.02 -11.01 -7.69
CA THR A 104 -8.98 -9.92 -7.63
C THR A 104 -9.25 -9.64 -6.16
N LEU A 105 -8.50 -8.70 -5.60
CA LEU A 105 -8.57 -8.35 -4.19
C LEU A 105 -8.97 -6.89 -4.01
N THR A 106 -9.75 -6.60 -2.99
CA THR A 106 -9.97 -5.25 -2.46
C THR A 106 -9.32 -5.22 -1.07
N ILE A 107 -8.51 -4.20 -0.84
CA ILE A 107 -7.78 -4.00 0.41
C ILE A 107 -8.11 -2.59 0.89
N ASP A 108 -8.67 -2.51 2.10
CA ASP A 108 -8.93 -1.26 2.81
C ASP A 108 -7.96 -1.17 3.99
N THR A 109 -7.23 -0.08 4.06
CA THR A 109 -6.29 0.25 5.13
C THR A 109 -6.80 1.48 5.86
N ASP A 110 -7.16 1.35 7.13
CA ASP A 110 -7.67 2.46 7.94
C ASP A 110 -6.53 3.39 8.39
N LYS A 111 -5.41 2.87 8.83
CA LYS A 111 -4.25 3.68 9.20
C LYS A 111 -3.01 2.81 9.28
N THR A 112 -1.99 3.16 8.53
CA THR A 112 -0.71 2.45 8.62
C THR A 112 0.46 3.38 8.34
N ARG A 113 1.67 2.92 8.62
CA ARG A 113 2.90 3.62 8.27
C ARG A 113 3.21 3.42 6.78
N ILE A 114 3.45 4.53 6.06
CA ILE A 114 3.80 4.48 4.62
C ILE A 114 5.05 3.62 4.40
N GLU A 115 6.08 3.83 5.22
CA GLU A 115 7.34 3.09 5.15
C GLU A 115 7.16 1.56 5.32
N LYS A 116 6.14 1.12 6.05
CA LYS A 116 5.81 -0.31 6.17
C LYS A 116 5.18 -0.87 4.90
N LEU A 117 4.28 -0.12 4.27
CA LEU A 117 3.66 -0.53 3.01
C LEU A 117 4.69 -0.57 1.87
N LEU A 118 5.60 0.41 1.81
CA LEU A 118 6.67 0.43 0.83
C LEU A 118 7.61 -0.75 0.99
N ALA A 119 8.01 -1.07 2.23
CA ALA A 119 8.85 -2.23 2.52
C ALA A 119 8.21 -3.55 2.10
N LEU A 120 6.87 -3.70 2.25
CA LEU A 120 6.14 -4.86 1.74
C LEU A 120 6.16 -4.99 0.22
N ALA A 121 6.10 -3.85 -0.48
CA ALA A 121 6.21 -3.81 -1.92
C ALA A 121 7.66 -4.02 -2.41
N GLY A 122 8.64 -4.12 -1.51
CA GLY A 122 10.07 -4.20 -1.84
C GLY A 122 10.67 -2.87 -2.24
N GLU A 123 9.99 -1.76 -1.90
CA GLU A 123 10.37 -0.41 -2.29
C GLU A 123 10.97 0.36 -1.11
N ASP A 124 11.99 1.15 -1.36
CA ASP A 124 12.67 2.00 -0.37
C ASP A 124 12.68 3.47 -0.84
N TYR A 125 11.50 4.06 -0.90
CA TYR A 125 11.37 5.50 -1.18
C TYR A 125 11.53 6.32 0.10
N PRO A 126 12.15 7.51 0.05
CA PRO A 126 12.33 8.40 1.20
C PRO A 126 11.02 9.12 1.60
N VAL A 127 10.01 8.34 1.93
CA VAL A 127 8.68 8.78 2.33
C VAL A 127 8.34 8.19 3.68
N THR A 128 7.85 9.03 4.58
CA THR A 128 7.39 8.62 5.92
C THR A 128 6.02 9.22 6.22
N GLY A 129 5.32 8.67 7.18
CA GLY A 129 4.05 9.20 7.65
C GLY A 129 2.98 8.14 7.82
N TRP A 130 1.75 8.60 7.98
CA TRP A 130 0.57 7.75 8.07
C TRP A 130 -0.20 7.77 6.76
N VAL A 131 -0.85 6.66 6.41
CA VAL A 131 -1.71 6.58 5.23
C VAL A 131 -2.97 5.78 5.52
N GLU A 132 -4.08 6.27 5.00
CA GLU A 132 -5.32 5.56 4.75
C GLU A 132 -5.40 5.27 3.26
N ASN A 133 -5.81 4.06 2.88
CA ASN A 133 -5.79 3.64 1.50
C ASN A 133 -6.90 2.63 1.21
N THR A 134 -7.55 2.78 0.08
CA THR A 134 -8.41 1.75 -0.51
C THR A 134 -7.85 1.37 -1.87
N MET A 135 -7.58 0.08 -2.07
CA MET A 135 -7.02 -0.39 -3.33
C MET A 135 -7.67 -1.67 -3.84
N THR A 136 -7.64 -1.82 -5.15
CA THR A 136 -7.97 -3.05 -5.87
C THR A 136 -6.71 -3.61 -6.51
N VAL A 137 -6.44 -4.88 -6.25
CA VAL A 137 -5.33 -5.63 -6.86
C VAL A 137 -5.92 -6.64 -7.84
N THR A 138 -5.47 -6.60 -9.08
CA THR A 138 -5.86 -7.50 -10.16
C THR A 138 -4.64 -8.08 -10.87
N GLY A 139 -4.84 -8.90 -11.89
CA GLY A 139 -3.73 -9.54 -12.62
C GLY A 139 -3.38 -10.91 -12.05
N THR A 140 -2.10 -11.17 -11.85
CA THR A 140 -1.59 -12.43 -11.27
C THR A 140 -0.62 -12.16 -10.11
N MET A 141 -0.26 -13.20 -9.35
CA MET A 141 0.74 -13.04 -8.28
C MET A 141 2.11 -12.58 -8.80
N GLU A 142 2.47 -12.97 -10.02
CA GLU A 142 3.74 -12.60 -10.65
C GLU A 142 3.69 -11.23 -11.34
N ALA A 143 2.51 -10.76 -11.71
CA ALA A 143 2.28 -9.50 -12.40
C ALA A 143 1.01 -8.80 -11.85
N PRO A 144 1.07 -8.30 -10.61
CA PRO A 144 -0.05 -7.60 -10.00
C PRO A 144 -0.23 -6.21 -10.62
N GLN A 145 -1.49 -5.82 -10.79
CA GLN A 145 -1.89 -4.48 -11.14
C GLN A 145 -2.70 -3.88 -10.00
N VAL A 146 -2.32 -2.70 -9.56
CA VAL A 146 -2.98 -2.03 -8.43
C VAL A 146 -3.61 -0.73 -8.89
N LYS A 147 -4.79 -0.46 -8.40
CA LYS A 147 -5.45 0.85 -8.51
C LYS A 147 -6.03 1.19 -7.15
N GLY A 148 -5.81 2.42 -6.70
CA GLY A 148 -6.33 2.86 -5.41
C GLY A 148 -6.38 4.36 -5.26
N ASP A 149 -6.92 4.77 -4.13
CA ASP A 149 -6.90 6.12 -3.61
C ASP A 149 -6.27 6.12 -2.22
N PHE A 150 -5.63 7.23 -1.86
CA PHE A 150 -4.95 7.35 -0.58
C PHE A 150 -5.10 8.75 0.01
N LEU A 151 -5.00 8.79 1.34
CA LEU A 151 -4.79 9.99 2.14
C LEU A 151 -3.60 9.75 3.07
N ALA A 152 -2.46 10.37 2.76
CA ALA A 152 -1.29 10.39 3.62
C ALA A 152 -1.29 11.65 4.49
N PHE A 153 -0.78 11.56 5.72
CA PHE A 153 -0.75 12.69 6.65
C PHE A 153 0.39 12.57 7.67
N ASP A 154 0.77 13.73 8.22
CA ASP A 154 1.81 13.86 9.25
C ASP A 154 3.11 13.15 8.86
N GLY A 155 3.65 13.46 7.68
CA GLY A 155 4.79 12.78 7.13
C GLY A 155 5.80 13.68 6.43
N SER A 156 6.74 13.03 5.74
CA SER A 156 7.73 13.69 4.89
C SER A 156 7.95 12.95 3.59
N VAL A 157 8.32 13.71 2.55
CA VAL A 157 8.82 13.20 1.27
C VAL A 157 10.20 13.82 1.04
N MET A 158 11.23 12.98 0.85
CA MET A 158 12.63 13.43 0.69
C MET A 158 13.11 14.37 1.82
N GLY A 159 12.58 14.17 3.04
CA GLY A 159 12.87 15.01 4.21
C GLY A 159 11.99 16.26 4.35
N GLU A 160 11.22 16.63 3.31
CA GLU A 160 10.30 17.77 3.35
C GLU A 160 8.96 17.38 3.97
N LEU A 161 8.55 18.11 5.00
CA LEU A 161 7.35 17.83 5.76
C LEU A 161 6.06 18.21 5.00
N PHE A 162 5.08 17.35 5.04
CA PHE A 162 3.72 17.63 4.57
C PHE A 162 2.67 17.44 5.68
N GLN A 163 1.58 18.19 5.61
CA GLN A 163 0.44 18.01 6.49
C GLN A 163 -0.46 16.89 6.00
N SER A 164 -0.82 16.93 4.71
CA SER A 164 -1.55 15.84 4.07
C SER A 164 -1.25 15.80 2.57
N ILE A 165 -1.32 14.61 2.01
CA ILE A 165 -1.28 14.34 0.57
C ILE A 165 -2.37 13.34 0.27
N SER A 166 -3.22 13.62 -0.73
CA SER A 166 -4.22 12.68 -1.22
C SER A 166 -4.14 12.54 -2.73
N GLY A 167 -4.64 11.46 -3.27
CA GLY A 167 -4.68 11.23 -4.70
C GLY A 167 -5.15 9.84 -5.07
N GLU A 168 -5.29 9.64 -6.38
CA GLU A 168 -5.52 8.33 -6.97
C GLU A 168 -4.22 7.83 -7.59
N TYR A 169 -3.97 6.54 -7.51
CA TYR A 169 -2.78 5.94 -8.14
C TYR A 169 -3.10 4.64 -8.87
N THR A 170 -2.24 4.32 -9.81
CA THR A 170 -2.16 3.01 -10.44
C THR A 170 -0.73 2.52 -10.43
N TYR A 171 -0.54 1.20 -10.24
CA TYR A 171 0.73 0.51 -10.36
C TYR A 171 0.56 -0.69 -11.29
N ASP A 172 1.43 -0.85 -12.25
CA ASP A 172 1.35 -1.88 -13.29
C ASP A 172 2.43 -2.98 -13.17
N GLY A 173 3.13 -3.01 -12.05
CA GLY A 173 4.27 -3.90 -11.79
C GLY A 173 5.63 -3.24 -12.00
N ASN A 174 5.67 -2.01 -12.52
CA ASN A 174 6.88 -1.24 -12.77
C ASN A 174 6.70 0.25 -12.46
N ASP A 175 5.66 0.86 -13.01
CA ASP A 175 5.44 2.30 -12.96
C ASP A 175 4.28 2.63 -12.01
N ILE A 176 4.44 3.70 -11.21
CA ILE A 176 3.37 4.29 -10.40
C ILE A 176 2.89 5.55 -11.12
N THR A 177 1.62 5.60 -11.50
CA THR A 177 0.99 6.81 -12.02
C THR A 177 0.09 7.43 -10.96
N LEU A 178 0.37 8.69 -10.61
CA LEU A 178 -0.42 9.50 -9.70
C LEU A 178 -1.38 10.41 -10.47
N LYS A 179 -2.64 10.47 -10.04
CA LYS A 179 -3.66 11.37 -10.59
C LYS A 179 -4.30 12.16 -9.46
N ASN A 180 -4.71 13.38 -9.78
CA ASN A 180 -5.43 14.24 -8.83
C ASN A 180 -4.73 14.40 -7.48
N GLY A 181 -3.39 14.33 -7.45
CA GLY A 181 -2.62 14.51 -6.23
C GLY A 181 -2.81 15.93 -5.68
N LEU A 182 -3.23 16.04 -4.43
CA LEU A 182 -3.37 17.29 -3.69
C LEU A 182 -2.58 17.19 -2.40
N ALA A 183 -1.60 18.07 -2.23
CA ALA A 183 -0.81 18.16 -1.01
C ALA A 183 -1.00 19.50 -0.31
N TYR A 184 -1.04 19.49 1.02
CA TYR A 184 -0.94 20.66 1.88
C TYR A 184 0.45 20.72 2.47
N ILE A 185 1.24 21.70 2.00
CA ILE A 185 2.67 21.86 2.32
C ILE A 185 3.01 23.35 2.41
N TYR A 186 3.87 23.74 3.36
CA TYR A 186 4.35 25.12 3.54
C TYR A 186 3.24 26.19 3.59
N ASP A 187 2.14 25.91 4.29
CA ASP A 187 0.96 26.77 4.41
C ASP A 187 0.27 27.09 3.07
N GLY A 188 0.54 26.32 2.02
CA GLY A 188 -0.06 26.40 0.70
C GLY A 188 -0.51 25.04 0.19
N THR A 189 -0.75 24.95 -1.11
CA THR A 189 -1.20 23.72 -1.76
C THR A 189 -0.33 23.36 -2.94
N ALA A 190 -0.11 22.06 -3.14
CA ALA A 190 0.47 21.51 -4.35
C ALA A 190 -0.53 20.58 -5.04
N ILE A 191 -0.69 20.72 -6.34
CA ILE A 191 -1.42 19.79 -7.20
C ILE A 191 -0.39 19.07 -8.04
N VAL A 192 -0.43 17.73 -8.04
CA VAL A 192 0.58 16.89 -8.64
C VAL A 192 -0.08 15.78 -9.44
N SER A 193 0.42 15.52 -10.63
CA SER A 193 0.04 14.35 -11.43
C SER A 193 1.19 13.91 -12.32
N GLY A 194 1.29 12.63 -12.64
CA GLY A 194 2.36 12.12 -13.48
C GLY A 194 2.76 10.69 -13.13
N THR A 195 3.97 10.31 -13.50
CA THR A 195 4.46 8.95 -13.37
C THR A 195 5.80 8.92 -12.64
N VAL A 196 5.92 7.99 -11.70
CA VAL A 196 7.16 7.62 -11.03
C VAL A 196 7.57 6.25 -11.54
N LYS A 197 8.77 6.17 -12.09
CA LYS A 197 9.45 4.94 -12.53
C LYS A 197 10.59 4.61 -11.57
N PRO A 198 11.15 3.40 -11.60
CA PRO A 198 12.26 3.05 -10.72
C PRO A 198 13.43 4.04 -10.73
N ASP A 199 13.77 4.62 -11.90
CA ASP A 199 14.92 5.50 -12.06
C ASP A 199 14.53 6.93 -12.46
N MET A 200 13.26 7.25 -12.66
CA MET A 200 12.82 8.52 -13.22
C MET A 200 11.51 9.00 -12.64
N ILE A 201 11.38 10.32 -12.53
CA ILE A 201 10.12 11.01 -12.29
C ILE A 201 9.73 11.84 -13.50
N ASP A 202 8.42 11.92 -13.74
CA ASP A 202 7.80 12.68 -14.83
C ASP A 202 6.46 13.21 -14.30
N MET A 203 6.47 14.42 -13.72
CA MET A 203 5.38 14.95 -12.92
C MET A 203 5.03 16.39 -13.31
N ASP A 204 3.76 16.65 -13.52
CA ASP A 204 3.23 18.02 -13.57
C ASP A 204 2.92 18.51 -12.16
N VAL A 205 3.43 19.71 -11.85
CA VAL A 205 3.29 20.29 -10.50
C VAL A 205 2.75 21.71 -10.59
N SER A 206 1.77 22.00 -9.74
CA SER A 206 1.26 23.37 -9.53
C SER A 206 1.27 23.68 -8.03
N LEU A 207 2.13 24.61 -7.63
CA LEU A 207 2.23 25.10 -6.25
C LEU A 207 1.47 26.43 -6.15
N ASN A 208 0.60 26.54 -5.15
CA ASN A 208 -0.22 27.73 -4.94
C ASN A 208 -0.05 28.24 -3.52
N ASP A 209 0.21 29.52 -3.39
CA ASP A 209 0.34 30.27 -2.13
C ASP A 209 1.33 29.64 -1.12
N ILE A 210 2.43 29.06 -1.64
CA ILE A 210 3.49 28.48 -0.82
C ILE A 210 4.22 29.58 -0.03
N SER A 211 4.29 29.45 1.28
CA SER A 211 5.00 30.38 2.17
C SER A 211 6.52 30.24 2.05
N LEU A 212 7.20 31.30 1.64
CA LEU A 212 8.67 31.34 1.52
C LEU A 212 9.35 31.18 2.88
N SER A 213 8.80 31.76 3.93
CA SER A 213 9.36 31.64 5.28
C SER A 213 9.31 30.19 5.82
N ARG A 214 8.33 29.42 5.37
CA ARG A 214 8.23 27.99 5.67
C ARG A 214 9.14 27.12 4.80
N MET A 215 9.22 27.44 3.51
CA MET A 215 10.04 26.70 2.56
C MET A 215 11.55 26.97 2.75
N LEU A 216 11.93 28.16 3.19
CA LEU A 216 13.31 28.61 3.38
C LEU A 216 13.54 29.16 4.80
N PRO A 217 13.43 28.30 5.83
CA PRO A 217 13.56 28.76 7.22
C PRO A 217 14.94 29.35 7.50
N GLY A 218 14.97 30.51 8.20
CA GLY A 218 16.22 31.16 8.57
C GLY A 218 16.91 31.99 7.47
N ARG A 219 16.32 32.06 6.26
CA ARG A 219 16.86 32.87 5.15
C ARG A 219 16.32 34.30 5.09
N GLY A 220 15.42 34.66 6.00
CA GLY A 220 14.81 36.00 6.05
C GLY A 220 13.82 36.27 4.92
N ALA A 221 13.57 35.32 4.05
CA ALA A 221 12.61 35.48 2.97
C ALA A 221 11.18 35.35 3.50
N ASP A 222 10.32 36.31 3.17
CA ASP A 222 8.89 36.29 3.45
C ASP A 222 8.09 36.56 2.16
N GLY A 223 6.83 36.12 2.16
CA GLY A 223 5.96 36.24 1.00
C GLY A 223 5.40 34.89 0.55
N LYS A 224 4.63 34.96 -0.54
CA LYS A 224 4.03 33.75 -1.14
C LYS A 224 4.47 33.56 -2.58
N VAL A 225 4.68 32.30 -2.94
CA VAL A 225 5.12 31.87 -4.27
C VAL A 225 4.11 30.95 -4.91
N ASN A 226 3.88 31.17 -6.19
CA ASN A 226 3.15 30.23 -7.06
C ASN A 226 4.11 29.73 -8.14
N MET A 227 4.10 28.42 -8.36
CA MET A 227 4.88 27.76 -9.39
C MET A 227 3.97 26.85 -10.19
N ARG A 228 4.21 26.75 -11.46
CA ARG A 228 3.54 25.75 -12.30
C ARG A 228 4.55 25.26 -13.33
N GLY A 229 4.72 23.97 -13.44
CA GLY A 229 5.67 23.41 -14.37
C GLY A 229 5.75 21.91 -14.31
N HIS A 230 6.80 21.41 -14.87
CA HIS A 230 7.09 20.01 -15.01
C HIS A 230 8.34 19.65 -14.22
N VAL A 231 8.29 18.55 -13.51
CA VAL A 231 9.43 17.95 -12.79
C VAL A 231 9.81 16.67 -13.50
N SER A 232 11.04 16.56 -13.93
CA SER A 232 11.58 15.37 -14.59
C SER A 232 12.97 15.04 -14.04
N GLY A 233 13.54 13.90 -14.44
CA GLY A 233 14.85 13.46 -14.01
C GLY A 233 14.79 12.30 -13.02
N THR A 234 15.82 12.16 -12.18
CA THR A 234 15.85 11.11 -11.14
C THR A 234 15.32 11.63 -9.81
N MET A 235 15.02 10.72 -8.87
CA MET A 235 14.65 11.11 -7.50
C MET A 235 15.78 11.87 -6.78
N GLU A 236 17.04 11.60 -7.12
CA GLU A 236 18.21 12.23 -6.52
C GLU A 236 18.54 13.59 -7.16
N ASP A 237 18.22 13.76 -8.46
CA ASP A 237 18.51 14.97 -9.23
C ASP A 237 17.28 15.38 -10.08
N PRO A 238 16.21 15.88 -9.40
CA PRO A 238 15.01 16.33 -10.08
C PRO A 238 15.24 17.68 -10.75
N VAL A 239 14.78 17.84 -11.99
CA VAL A 239 14.81 19.07 -12.78
C VAL A 239 13.42 19.65 -12.87
N PHE A 240 13.25 20.90 -12.44
CA PHE A 240 12.00 21.65 -12.60
C PHE A 240 12.09 22.59 -13.79
N GLU A 241 11.11 22.56 -14.66
CA GLU A 241 10.93 23.48 -15.79
C GLU A 241 9.56 24.18 -15.71
N GLY A 242 9.56 25.48 -15.54
CA GLY A 242 8.30 26.24 -15.52
C GLY A 242 8.42 27.65 -14.94
N PRO A 243 7.37 28.46 -15.09
CA PRO A 243 7.32 29.80 -14.56
C PRO A 243 7.16 29.81 -13.04
N ILE A 244 7.85 30.76 -12.41
CA ILE A 244 7.72 31.09 -11.00
C ILE A 244 7.15 32.50 -10.92
N SER A 245 6.11 32.67 -10.13
CA SER A 245 5.54 34.01 -9.83
C SER A 245 5.42 34.19 -8.32
N SER A 246 5.61 35.42 -7.89
CA SER A 246 5.56 35.76 -6.46
C SER A 246 4.68 36.96 -6.22
N ARG A 247 4.10 37.01 -5.02
CA ARG A 247 3.39 38.18 -4.51
C ARG A 247 4.05 38.60 -3.20
N GLN A 248 4.40 39.90 -3.11
CA GLN A 248 4.92 40.53 -1.88
C GLN A 248 6.13 39.81 -1.27
N ILE A 249 7.23 39.74 -2.02
CA ILE A 249 8.49 39.27 -1.43
C ILE A 249 9.13 40.42 -0.64
N SER A 250 9.48 40.16 0.60
CA SER A 250 10.43 40.93 1.39
C SER A 250 11.64 40.05 1.77
N VAL A 251 12.81 40.63 1.77
CA VAL A 251 14.07 40.00 2.11
C VAL A 251 14.70 40.77 3.25
#